data_654c6c0c4ff6540e584d8ec65421d7f1
#
_entry.id   654c6c0c4ff6540e584d8ec65421d7f1
#
_cell.length_a   1.000
_cell.length_b   1.000
_cell.length_c   1.000
_cell.angle_alpha   90.00
_cell.angle_beta   90.00
_cell.angle_gamma   90.00
#
_symmetry.space_group_name_H-M   'P 1'
#
loop_
_entity.id
_entity.type
_entity.pdbx_description
1 polymer ?
#
loop_
_entity_poly.entity_id
_entity_poly.type
_entity_poly.pdbx_seq_one_letter_code
_entity_poly.pdbx_strand_id
1 'polypeptide(L)'
;MVDNKYPTIGLIEPPATGLYDAEGKNWTSLYRHRSLISKQVLIPDLQAGGFDARLVNLRDDNYSQEFGEIVWKGMTLRKTYVGGKISALDPHAFDAWGITVNFSQDRQVTCMVIEHLAQGGRPIVVGGSDAFAEPHHYLKAGAAAVVQDKSGAANWAIFDYVLGKTPREELTGVILADGKQYPRKAKAKSPEEWALPSVEVARECLGTLPNVQGTVPVGSLVADIGCDRTCDFCMTPTYGTGFRRMSPQTSLKWLAIQKEAGARSINIGSDQFLARGLFPEGRQEILDITNGAREMGITLMWPNGLELRKTTLGAGRNYESSDLRPDEELIEALFGWDGKVGCPLAYIPAERPVFGREAYKKLVPWQEHCTLMKSVVRTGVPVIAYGIIIGLPDDDHEDLLRLEEAISELVDQLVEINPQLEFQTSCYSIIPLPGTPQSYSLRKSGMLQFEDTCLWGVWTTTSNTNHLTYEQVSDWQIRLSNIRRSPSEFTNYNGEYSGMVSDASSDDSKVVLANLN
;
A
#
# COMPACT_ATOMS: atom_id res chain seq x y z
N MET A 1 40.91 11.41 2.82
CA MET A 1 39.93 10.34 2.64
C MET A 1 39.61 9.83 4.03
N VAL A 2 38.41 10.07 4.54
CA VAL A 2 37.95 9.51 5.81
C VAL A 2 37.71 8.05 5.54
N ASP A 3 38.48 7.17 6.18
CA ASP A 3 38.23 5.74 6.18
C ASP A 3 36.80 5.50 6.65
N ASN A 4 35.89 5.23 5.74
CA ASN A 4 34.50 4.96 6.04
C ASN A 4 34.48 3.61 6.78
N LYS A 5 34.30 3.66 8.09
CA LYS A 5 34.37 2.48 8.98
C LYS A 5 33.26 1.46 8.70
N TYR A 6 32.23 1.85 7.95
CA TYR A 6 31.04 1.04 7.66
C TYR A 6 30.81 0.92 6.15
N PRO A 7 30.43 -0.27 5.64
CA PRO A 7 30.06 -0.45 4.24
C PRO A 7 28.85 0.44 3.88
N THR A 8 28.91 1.00 2.67
CA THR A 8 27.85 1.88 2.16
C THR A 8 26.78 1.08 1.41
N ILE A 9 25.51 1.35 1.68
CA ILE A 9 24.37 0.70 1.01
C ILE A 9 23.45 1.77 0.43
N GLY A 10 23.24 1.74 -0.90
CA GLY A 10 22.24 2.56 -1.57
C GLY A 10 20.87 1.86 -1.57
N LEU A 11 19.88 2.42 -0.86
CA LEU A 11 18.51 1.89 -0.83
C LEU A 11 17.63 2.62 -1.85
N ILE A 12 17.35 1.94 -2.95
CA ILE A 12 16.60 2.51 -4.09
C ILE A 12 15.09 2.42 -3.87
N GLU A 13 14.40 3.55 -4.11
CA GLU A 13 12.99 3.58 -4.50
C GLU A 13 12.93 3.66 -6.01
N PRO A 14 12.44 2.63 -6.72
CA PRO A 14 12.50 2.58 -8.19
C PRO A 14 11.53 3.56 -8.85
N PRO A 15 11.74 3.92 -10.14
CA PRO A 15 10.77 4.68 -10.93
C PRO A 15 9.43 3.95 -11.04
N ALA A 16 8.38 4.69 -11.38
CA ALA A 16 7.04 4.14 -11.58
C ALA A 16 6.81 3.69 -13.04
N THR A 17 5.91 2.73 -13.23
CA THR A 17 5.44 2.31 -14.54
C THR A 17 4.14 3.04 -14.90
N GLY A 18 4.13 3.77 -16.01
CA GLY A 18 2.95 4.36 -16.63
C GLY A 18 2.54 3.61 -17.90
N LEU A 19 1.24 3.58 -18.18
CA LEU A 19 0.65 3.06 -19.42
C LEU A 19 -0.13 4.17 -20.10
N TYR A 20 0.39 4.69 -21.21
CA TYR A 20 -0.17 5.86 -21.88
C TYR A 20 -0.80 5.48 -23.21
N ASP A 21 -2.04 5.92 -23.47
CA ASP A 21 -2.68 5.80 -24.76
C ASP A 21 -2.16 6.83 -25.78
N ALA A 22 -2.77 6.84 -26.98
CA ALA A 22 -2.39 7.74 -28.06
C ALA A 22 -2.62 9.23 -27.71
N GLU A 23 -3.61 9.51 -26.87
CA GLU A 23 -3.97 10.85 -26.40
C GLU A 23 -3.09 11.31 -25.22
N GLY A 24 -2.20 10.46 -24.69
CA GLY A 24 -1.32 10.75 -23.57
C GLY A 24 -1.96 10.52 -22.21
N LYS A 25 -3.15 9.93 -22.14
CA LYS A 25 -3.81 9.57 -20.90
C LYS A 25 -3.10 8.37 -20.25
N ASN A 26 -2.78 8.50 -18.96
CA ASN A 26 -2.20 7.40 -18.18
C ASN A 26 -3.30 6.50 -17.59
N TRP A 27 -3.17 5.19 -17.80
CA TRP A 27 -4.08 4.16 -17.31
C TRP A 27 -3.57 3.45 -16.04
N THR A 28 -2.54 4.01 -15.41
CA THR A 28 -1.97 3.46 -14.17
C THR A 28 -1.81 4.54 -13.12
N SER A 29 -1.57 4.11 -11.87
CA SER A 29 -1.17 5.03 -10.81
C SER A 29 0.36 5.02 -10.68
N LEU A 30 0.98 6.19 -10.78
CA LEU A 30 2.44 6.33 -10.66
C LEU A 30 2.92 6.29 -9.20
N TYR A 31 2.03 6.52 -8.25
CA TYR A 31 2.34 6.53 -6.83
C TYR A 31 3.57 7.40 -6.47
N ARG A 32 3.65 8.60 -7.03
CA ARG A 32 4.74 9.56 -6.81
C ARG A 32 4.50 10.41 -5.56
N HIS A 33 5.57 11.02 -5.05
CA HIS A 33 5.53 11.93 -3.88
C HIS A 33 4.91 11.33 -2.61
N ARG A 34 4.96 10.02 -2.47
CA ARG A 34 4.47 9.31 -1.28
C ARG A 34 5.51 9.30 -0.18
N SER A 35 5.06 9.20 1.06
CA SER A 35 5.99 8.90 2.15
C SER A 35 6.61 7.51 1.96
N LEU A 36 7.94 7.44 2.06
CA LEU A 36 8.71 6.22 1.76
C LEU A 36 8.77 5.30 2.99
N ILE A 37 7.65 4.67 3.28
CA ILE A 37 7.42 3.91 4.50
C ILE A 37 8.44 2.78 4.72
N SER A 38 8.77 2.02 3.67
CA SER A 38 9.75 0.93 3.77
C SER A 38 11.16 1.44 4.04
N LYS A 39 11.51 2.62 3.53
CA LYS A 39 12.84 3.22 3.71
C LYS A 39 13.02 3.75 5.13
N GLN A 40 11.94 4.27 5.74
CA GLN A 40 11.95 4.69 7.15
C GLN A 40 12.17 3.53 8.13
N VAL A 41 11.86 2.30 7.72
CA VAL A 41 12.15 1.08 8.50
C VAL A 41 13.55 0.54 8.17
N LEU A 42 13.88 0.42 6.87
CA LEU A 42 15.08 -0.27 6.42
C LEU A 42 16.36 0.52 6.68
N ILE A 43 16.37 1.85 6.48
CA ILE A 43 17.56 2.66 6.69
C ILE A 43 18.04 2.58 8.14
N PRO A 44 17.21 2.90 9.16
CA PRO A 44 17.65 2.81 10.55
C PRO A 44 18.00 1.39 10.99
N ASP A 45 17.28 0.39 10.48
CA ASP A 45 17.58 -1.02 10.79
C ASP A 45 18.98 -1.40 10.29
N LEU A 46 19.33 -1.05 9.05
CA LEU A 46 20.66 -1.30 8.49
C LEU A 46 21.75 -0.47 9.19
N GLN A 47 21.45 0.80 9.53
CA GLN A 47 22.40 1.63 10.30
C GLN A 47 22.69 1.03 11.69
N ALA A 48 21.67 0.49 12.36
CA ALA A 48 21.86 -0.25 13.62
C ALA A 48 22.67 -1.53 13.44
N GLY A 49 22.64 -2.14 12.25
CA GLY A 49 23.47 -3.28 11.85
C GLY A 49 24.91 -2.92 11.47
N GLY A 50 25.30 -1.65 11.53
CA GLY A 50 26.66 -1.20 11.21
C GLY A 50 26.91 -0.96 9.72
N PHE A 51 25.89 -0.56 8.96
CA PHE A 51 25.99 -0.14 7.57
C PHE A 51 25.73 1.37 7.44
N ASP A 52 26.37 2.03 6.49
CA ASP A 52 26.03 3.40 6.07
C ASP A 52 24.96 3.33 4.98
N ALA A 53 23.70 3.14 5.40
CA ALA A 53 22.56 3.01 4.49
C ALA A 53 21.98 4.39 4.17
N ARG A 54 21.78 4.68 2.86
CA ARG A 54 21.30 5.95 2.33
C ARG A 54 20.18 5.76 1.32
N LEU A 55 19.24 6.70 1.27
CA LEU A 55 18.15 6.73 0.30
C LEU A 55 18.67 7.13 -1.10
N VAL A 56 18.19 6.42 -2.13
CA VAL A 56 18.31 6.80 -3.54
C VAL A 56 16.89 6.78 -4.11
N ASN A 57 16.22 7.93 -4.08
CA ASN A 57 14.84 8.06 -4.55
C ASN A 57 14.81 8.40 -6.03
N LEU A 58 14.38 7.44 -6.85
CA LEU A 58 14.18 7.64 -8.30
C LEU A 58 12.71 7.90 -8.64
N ARG A 59 11.77 7.75 -7.70
CA ARG A 59 10.34 7.81 -8.01
C ARG A 59 9.85 9.23 -8.32
N ASP A 60 10.43 10.22 -7.66
CA ASP A 60 9.90 11.58 -7.67
C ASP A 60 10.50 12.51 -8.73
N ASP A 61 11.50 12.04 -9.47
CA ASP A 61 12.08 12.77 -10.62
C ASP A 61 11.11 12.77 -11.82
N ASN A 62 11.26 13.77 -12.71
CA ASN A 62 10.35 14.02 -13.84
C ASN A 62 10.86 13.47 -15.20
N TYR A 63 11.88 12.62 -15.21
CA TYR A 63 12.32 11.97 -16.44
C TYR A 63 11.35 10.85 -16.82
N SER A 64 11.12 10.69 -18.13
CA SER A 64 10.29 9.58 -18.65
C SER A 64 10.97 8.93 -19.85
N GLN A 65 10.78 7.60 -19.97
CA GLN A 65 11.30 6.84 -21.11
C GLN A 65 10.37 5.69 -21.46
N GLU A 66 10.00 5.60 -22.71
CA GLU A 66 9.27 4.46 -23.25
C GLU A 66 10.16 3.21 -23.28
N PHE A 67 9.58 2.05 -22.98
CA PHE A 67 10.27 0.77 -22.97
C PHE A 67 9.47 -0.39 -23.60
N GLY A 68 8.38 -0.08 -24.30
CA GLY A 68 7.58 -1.03 -25.05
C GLY A 68 6.11 -0.62 -25.15
N GLU A 69 5.31 -1.53 -25.69
CA GLU A 69 3.88 -1.34 -25.89
C GLU A 69 3.10 -2.57 -25.45
N ILE A 70 1.81 -2.40 -25.19
CA ILE A 70 0.88 -3.48 -24.92
C ILE A 70 -0.51 -3.11 -25.47
N VAL A 71 -1.23 -4.11 -26.00
CA VAL A 71 -2.63 -3.91 -26.41
C VAL A 71 -3.58 -4.29 -25.28
N TRP A 72 -4.44 -3.36 -24.89
CA TRP A 72 -5.48 -3.56 -23.87
C TRP A 72 -6.79 -2.88 -24.28
N LYS A 73 -7.90 -3.57 -24.22
CA LYS A 73 -9.24 -3.09 -24.70
C LYS A 73 -9.19 -2.52 -26.14
N GLY A 74 -8.41 -3.17 -27.01
CA GLY A 74 -8.23 -2.70 -28.40
C GLY A 74 -7.39 -1.44 -28.59
N MET A 75 -6.88 -0.86 -27.48
CA MET A 75 -5.98 0.29 -27.50
C MET A 75 -4.52 -0.16 -27.42
N THR A 76 -3.63 0.49 -28.13
CA THR A 76 -2.18 0.34 -27.92
C THR A 76 -1.75 1.30 -26.82
N LEU A 77 -1.25 0.75 -25.72
CA LEU A 77 -0.72 1.52 -24.60
C LEU A 77 0.81 1.47 -24.62
N ARG A 78 1.44 2.64 -24.55
CA ARG A 78 2.89 2.77 -24.45
C ARG A 78 3.33 2.56 -23.01
N LYS A 79 4.21 1.58 -22.79
CA LYS A 79 4.85 1.34 -21.48
C LYS A 79 5.96 2.37 -21.29
N THR A 80 5.81 3.20 -20.27
CA THR A 80 6.74 4.29 -19.97
C THR A 80 7.15 4.22 -18.49
N TYR A 81 8.43 4.26 -18.19
CA TYR A 81 8.79 4.53 -16.81
C TYR A 81 8.91 6.05 -16.57
N VAL A 82 8.47 6.47 -15.39
CA VAL A 82 8.50 7.87 -14.95
C VAL A 82 9.26 7.94 -13.62
N GLY A 83 10.26 8.83 -13.55
CA GLY A 83 11.11 8.96 -12.37
C GLY A 83 12.53 9.37 -12.71
N GLY A 84 13.52 8.94 -11.95
CA GLY A 84 14.94 9.19 -12.22
C GLY A 84 15.45 8.44 -13.44
N LYS A 85 16.36 9.06 -14.19
CA LYS A 85 16.99 8.43 -15.36
C LYS A 85 17.89 7.28 -14.91
N ILE A 86 17.52 6.04 -15.23
CA ILE A 86 18.24 4.82 -14.82
C ILE A 86 19.71 4.86 -15.23
N SER A 87 20.01 5.29 -16.46
CA SER A 87 21.39 5.37 -16.96
C SER A 87 22.25 6.47 -16.31
N ALA A 88 21.68 7.31 -15.47
CA ALA A 88 22.42 8.32 -14.69
C ALA A 88 22.90 7.79 -13.33
N LEU A 89 22.41 6.62 -12.89
CA LEU A 89 22.94 5.97 -11.69
C LEU A 89 24.39 5.53 -11.93
N ASP A 90 25.28 5.86 -11.00
CA ASP A 90 26.61 5.28 -10.97
C ASP A 90 26.57 3.90 -10.27
N PRO A 91 26.76 2.79 -11.01
CA PRO A 91 26.71 1.46 -10.43
C PRO A 91 27.77 1.17 -9.34
N HIS A 92 28.80 2.03 -9.24
CA HIS A 92 29.89 1.90 -8.26
C HIS A 92 29.74 2.81 -7.03
N ALA A 93 28.67 3.62 -6.96
CA ALA A 93 28.50 4.63 -5.91
C ALA A 93 28.41 4.05 -4.49
N PHE A 94 28.05 2.78 -4.34
CA PHE A 94 27.90 2.09 -3.05
C PHE A 94 28.59 0.72 -3.08
N ASP A 95 28.89 0.17 -1.89
CA ASP A 95 29.46 -1.18 -1.75
C ASP A 95 28.42 -2.26 -2.04
N ALA A 96 27.13 -1.97 -1.76
CA ALA A 96 25.99 -2.82 -2.10
C ALA A 96 24.75 -1.98 -2.38
N TRP A 97 23.78 -2.57 -3.07
CA TRP A 97 22.49 -1.96 -3.40
C TRP A 97 21.35 -2.74 -2.76
N GLY A 98 20.33 -2.02 -2.27
CA GLY A 98 19.07 -2.59 -1.84
C GLY A 98 17.91 -1.98 -2.63
N ILE A 99 16.97 -2.80 -3.10
CA ILE A 99 15.82 -2.34 -3.88
C ILE A 99 14.55 -2.91 -3.26
N THR A 100 13.51 -2.07 -3.09
CA THR A 100 12.21 -2.52 -2.63
C THR A 100 11.20 -2.43 -3.75
N VAL A 101 10.52 -3.55 -4.06
CA VAL A 101 9.45 -3.62 -5.05
C VAL A 101 8.22 -4.29 -4.46
N ASN A 102 7.12 -3.55 -4.36
CA ASN A 102 5.88 -4.04 -3.76
C ASN A 102 4.80 -4.35 -4.80
N PHE A 103 4.83 -3.69 -5.95
CA PHE A 103 3.81 -3.80 -6.98
C PHE A 103 4.35 -4.52 -8.21
N SER A 104 3.64 -5.54 -8.68
CA SER A 104 4.00 -6.28 -9.91
C SER A 104 4.04 -5.39 -11.14
N GLN A 105 3.25 -4.33 -11.15
CA GLN A 105 3.25 -3.30 -12.19
C GLN A 105 4.64 -2.70 -12.42
N ASP A 106 5.44 -2.50 -11.36
CA ASP A 106 6.77 -1.90 -11.42
C ASP A 106 7.90 -2.93 -11.66
N ARG A 107 7.56 -4.22 -11.81
CA ARG A 107 8.55 -5.31 -11.95
C ARG A 107 9.52 -5.08 -13.09
N GLN A 108 9.00 -4.79 -14.30
CA GLN A 108 9.83 -4.64 -15.49
C GLN A 108 10.82 -3.48 -15.33
N VAL A 109 10.37 -2.33 -14.85
CA VAL A 109 11.22 -1.16 -14.60
C VAL A 109 12.25 -1.45 -13.49
N THR A 110 11.85 -2.15 -12.44
CA THR A 110 12.78 -2.57 -11.38
C THR A 110 13.85 -3.51 -11.91
N CYS A 111 13.51 -4.45 -12.81
CA CYS A 111 14.50 -5.30 -13.48
C CYS A 111 15.47 -4.47 -14.34
N MET A 112 15.02 -3.44 -15.06
CA MET A 112 15.90 -2.52 -15.80
C MET A 112 16.89 -1.80 -14.87
N VAL A 113 16.46 -1.37 -13.68
CA VAL A 113 17.36 -0.78 -12.66
C VAL A 113 18.42 -1.80 -12.23
N ILE A 114 18.01 -3.04 -11.95
CA ILE A 114 18.94 -4.12 -11.54
C ILE A 114 19.94 -4.43 -12.64
N GLU A 115 19.50 -4.59 -13.88
CA GLU A 115 20.37 -4.86 -15.06
C GLU A 115 21.41 -3.77 -15.25
N HIS A 116 21.03 -2.51 -15.05
CA HIS A 116 21.97 -1.39 -15.12
C HIS A 116 23.01 -1.45 -13.98
N LEU A 117 22.56 -1.64 -12.74
CA LEU A 117 23.46 -1.68 -11.56
C LEU A 117 24.38 -2.91 -11.56
N ALA A 118 23.93 -4.04 -12.10
CA ALA A 118 24.72 -5.27 -12.19
C ALA A 118 26.01 -5.08 -13.02
N GLN A 119 26.04 -4.12 -13.93
CA GLN A 119 27.23 -3.77 -14.72
C GLN A 119 28.39 -3.28 -13.83
N GLY A 120 28.09 -2.74 -12.63
CA GLY A 120 29.11 -2.31 -11.67
C GLY A 120 29.71 -3.43 -10.84
N GLY A 121 29.21 -4.66 -10.94
CA GLY A 121 29.69 -5.81 -10.17
C GLY A 121 29.47 -5.71 -8.65
N ARG A 122 28.70 -4.72 -8.19
CA ARG A 122 28.31 -4.58 -6.79
C ARG A 122 27.09 -5.45 -6.49
N PRO A 123 27.04 -6.12 -5.33
CA PRO A 123 25.89 -6.98 -5.01
C PRO A 123 24.60 -6.18 -4.85
N ILE A 124 23.50 -6.75 -5.35
CA ILE A 124 22.17 -6.17 -5.32
C ILE A 124 21.26 -7.10 -4.53
N VAL A 125 20.62 -6.57 -3.48
CA VAL A 125 19.64 -7.27 -2.64
C VAL A 125 18.26 -6.71 -2.93
N VAL A 126 17.29 -7.58 -3.26
CA VAL A 126 15.93 -7.15 -3.61
C VAL A 126 14.94 -7.66 -2.55
N GLY A 127 14.03 -6.79 -2.12
CA GLY A 127 12.94 -7.10 -1.22
C GLY A 127 11.61 -6.53 -1.71
N GLY A 128 10.57 -6.69 -0.89
CA GLY A 128 9.22 -6.22 -1.21
C GLY A 128 8.29 -7.37 -1.59
N SER A 129 7.00 -7.06 -1.72
CA SER A 129 5.96 -8.08 -1.89
C SER A 129 6.05 -8.83 -3.21
N ASP A 130 6.32 -8.13 -4.30
CA ASP A 130 6.45 -8.77 -5.60
C ASP A 130 7.73 -9.62 -5.69
N ALA A 131 8.85 -9.13 -5.17
CA ALA A 131 10.09 -9.90 -5.09
C ALA A 131 9.96 -11.15 -4.21
N PHE A 132 9.23 -11.05 -3.11
CA PHE A 132 8.91 -12.20 -2.24
C PHE A 132 8.19 -13.31 -3.02
N ALA A 133 7.19 -12.94 -3.82
CA ALA A 133 6.37 -13.89 -4.56
C ALA A 133 7.05 -14.44 -5.82
N GLU A 134 7.80 -13.60 -6.53
CA GLU A 134 8.37 -13.90 -7.86
C GLU A 134 9.89 -13.61 -7.92
N PRO A 135 10.69 -14.22 -7.03
CA PRO A 135 12.11 -13.92 -6.88
C PRO A 135 12.95 -14.16 -8.14
N HIS A 136 12.54 -15.11 -8.98
CA HIS A 136 13.30 -15.53 -10.15
C HIS A 136 13.48 -14.42 -11.20
N HIS A 137 12.53 -13.49 -11.32
CA HIS A 137 12.67 -12.35 -12.25
C HIS A 137 13.82 -11.45 -11.85
N TYR A 138 13.96 -11.16 -10.58
CA TYR A 138 14.99 -10.28 -10.04
C TYR A 138 16.37 -10.93 -10.02
N LEU A 139 16.44 -12.22 -9.69
CA LEU A 139 17.68 -13.00 -9.78
C LEU A 139 18.19 -13.08 -11.22
N LYS A 140 17.29 -13.29 -12.19
CA LYS A 140 17.62 -13.29 -13.61
C LYS A 140 18.11 -11.92 -14.10
N ALA A 141 17.59 -10.83 -13.57
CA ALA A 141 18.04 -9.48 -13.87
C ALA A 141 19.43 -9.14 -13.30
N GLY A 142 19.96 -9.95 -12.38
CA GLY A 142 21.29 -9.77 -11.80
C GLY A 142 21.34 -9.53 -10.30
N ALA A 143 20.21 -9.68 -9.57
CA ALA A 143 20.22 -9.61 -8.11
C ALA A 143 21.02 -10.77 -7.52
N ALA A 144 21.86 -10.48 -6.51
CA ALA A 144 22.62 -11.47 -5.77
C ALA A 144 21.75 -12.26 -4.78
N ALA A 145 20.71 -11.60 -4.25
CA ALA A 145 19.81 -12.18 -3.26
C ALA A 145 18.41 -11.54 -3.32
N VAL A 146 17.38 -12.33 -3.02
CA VAL A 146 16.00 -11.87 -2.83
C VAL A 146 15.53 -12.23 -1.43
N VAL A 147 15.11 -11.21 -0.68
CA VAL A 147 14.67 -11.34 0.71
C VAL A 147 13.32 -12.04 0.79
N GLN A 148 13.23 -13.08 1.64
CA GLN A 148 12.05 -13.88 1.92
C GLN A 148 11.56 -13.69 3.37
N ASP A 149 11.86 -12.53 3.95
CA ASP A 149 11.45 -12.16 5.30
C ASP A 149 10.91 -10.72 5.35
N LYS A 150 9.62 -10.58 5.59
CA LYS A 150 8.93 -9.27 5.69
C LYS A 150 9.14 -8.57 7.04
N SER A 151 9.74 -9.26 8.01
CA SER A 151 9.97 -8.70 9.36
C SER A 151 11.27 -7.91 9.49
N GLY A 152 12.19 -8.07 8.54
CA GLY A 152 13.52 -7.47 8.55
C GLY A 152 14.57 -8.25 9.38
N ALA A 153 14.21 -9.38 10.00
CA ALA A 153 15.14 -10.15 10.82
C ALA A 153 16.34 -10.73 10.01
N ALA A 154 16.17 -10.89 8.70
CA ALA A 154 17.20 -11.44 7.81
C ALA A 154 18.15 -10.37 7.22
N ASN A 155 17.82 -9.09 7.30
CA ASN A 155 18.51 -8.04 6.54
C ASN A 155 20.01 -7.98 6.80
N TRP A 156 20.43 -7.96 8.06
CA TRP A 156 21.84 -7.82 8.41
C TRP A 156 22.68 -9.00 7.89
N ALA A 157 22.22 -10.23 8.13
CA ALA A 157 22.92 -11.43 7.68
C ALA A 157 23.05 -11.49 6.15
N ILE A 158 22.01 -11.05 5.42
CA ILE A 158 22.02 -11.01 3.95
C ILE A 158 23.06 -10.00 3.45
N PHE A 159 23.09 -8.76 3.99
CA PHE A 159 24.07 -7.76 3.57
C PHE A 159 25.49 -8.14 3.98
N ASP A 160 25.71 -8.68 5.18
CA ASP A 160 27.02 -9.17 5.59
C ASP A 160 27.51 -10.32 4.70
N TYR A 161 26.62 -11.23 4.29
CA TYR A 161 26.97 -12.31 3.36
C TYR A 161 27.36 -11.78 1.98
N VAL A 162 26.55 -10.92 1.36
CA VAL A 162 26.84 -10.42 -0.01
C VAL A 162 28.08 -9.51 -0.04
N LEU A 163 28.47 -8.95 1.11
CA LEU A 163 29.71 -8.20 1.30
C LEU A 163 30.90 -9.07 1.73
N GLY A 164 30.71 -10.41 1.81
CA GLY A 164 31.78 -11.36 2.10
C GLY A 164 32.21 -11.41 3.57
N LYS A 165 31.38 -10.91 4.51
CA LYS A 165 31.71 -10.88 5.95
C LYS A 165 31.25 -12.11 6.72
N THR A 166 30.15 -12.74 6.30
CA THR A 166 29.58 -13.91 6.97
C THR A 166 29.46 -15.10 6.04
N PRO A 167 29.56 -16.34 6.55
CA PRO A 167 29.43 -17.54 5.74
C PRO A 167 27.97 -17.80 5.35
N ARG A 168 27.79 -18.61 4.33
CA ARG A 168 26.49 -18.96 3.72
C ARG A 168 25.55 -19.68 4.69
N GLU A 169 26.11 -20.40 5.64
CA GLU A 169 25.41 -21.23 6.63
C GLU A 169 24.58 -20.40 7.62
N GLU A 170 24.91 -19.12 7.78
CA GLU A 170 24.20 -18.19 8.66
C GLU A 170 22.97 -17.57 8.00
N LEU A 171 22.79 -17.78 6.69
CA LEU A 171 21.67 -17.21 5.95
C LEU A 171 20.32 -17.78 6.39
N THR A 172 19.32 -16.90 6.40
CA THR A 172 17.92 -17.18 6.70
C THR A 172 17.01 -16.22 5.93
N GLY A 173 15.81 -16.67 5.52
CA GLY A 173 14.83 -15.82 4.88
C GLY A 173 15.30 -15.20 3.57
N VAL A 174 15.99 -15.95 2.71
CA VAL A 174 16.56 -15.44 1.45
C VAL A 174 16.63 -16.52 0.38
N ILE A 175 16.56 -16.09 -0.89
CA ILE A 175 16.90 -16.89 -2.08
C ILE A 175 18.10 -16.22 -2.74
N LEU A 176 19.13 -17.01 -3.08
CA LEU A 176 20.36 -16.53 -3.73
C LEU A 176 20.30 -16.69 -5.25
N ALA A 177 21.23 -16.03 -5.96
CA ALA A 177 21.35 -16.07 -7.42
C ALA A 177 21.45 -17.48 -8.02
N ASP A 178 22.00 -18.45 -7.27
CA ASP A 178 22.07 -19.87 -7.69
C ASP A 178 20.74 -20.63 -7.47
N GLY A 179 19.69 -19.94 -7.04
CA GLY A 179 18.38 -20.52 -6.74
C GLY A 179 18.27 -21.20 -5.38
N LYS A 180 19.34 -21.25 -4.59
CA LYS A 180 19.29 -21.89 -3.27
C LYS A 180 18.48 -21.06 -2.29
N GLN A 181 17.52 -21.70 -1.64
CA GLN A 181 16.64 -21.09 -0.66
C GLN A 181 17.12 -21.36 0.76
N TYR A 182 17.02 -20.36 1.61
CA TYR A 182 17.30 -20.41 3.04
C TYR A 182 16.04 -19.97 3.78
N PRO A 183 15.20 -20.92 4.23
CA PRO A 183 13.96 -20.60 4.92
C PRO A 183 14.24 -19.78 6.19
N ARG A 184 13.29 -18.92 6.57
CA ARG A 184 13.37 -18.18 7.82
C ARG A 184 13.40 -19.15 9.01
N LYS A 185 14.48 -19.16 9.76
CA LYS A 185 14.69 -20.01 10.95
C LYS A 185 14.26 -19.31 12.24
N ALA A 186 14.40 -17.97 12.28
CA ALA A 186 14.07 -17.18 13.45
C ALA A 186 12.60 -16.75 13.46
N LYS A 187 12.09 -16.43 14.67
CA LYS A 187 10.80 -15.77 14.82
C LYS A 187 10.83 -14.43 14.06
N ALA A 188 9.72 -14.07 13.42
CA ALA A 188 9.59 -12.76 12.78
C ALA A 188 9.87 -11.65 13.79
N LYS A 189 10.69 -10.67 13.40
CA LYS A 189 10.96 -9.47 14.19
C LYS A 189 9.68 -8.68 14.37
N SER A 190 9.43 -8.17 15.57
CA SER A 190 8.30 -7.30 15.84
C SER A 190 8.64 -5.86 15.45
N PRO A 191 7.69 -5.03 15.02
CA PRO A 191 7.90 -3.59 14.88
C PRO A 191 8.45 -2.91 16.15
N GLU A 192 8.17 -3.45 17.34
CA GLU A 192 8.75 -2.99 18.59
C GLU A 192 10.29 -3.12 18.65
N GLU A 193 10.85 -4.06 17.88
CA GLU A 193 12.30 -4.35 17.83
C GLU A 193 13.02 -3.57 16.71
N TRP A 194 12.31 -2.78 15.92
CA TRP A 194 12.92 -1.97 14.87
C TRP A 194 13.62 -0.74 15.44
N ALA A 195 14.72 -0.35 14.83
CA ALA A 195 15.36 0.92 15.14
C ALA A 195 14.44 2.08 14.71
N LEU A 196 14.29 3.07 15.57
CA LEU A 196 13.57 4.29 15.24
C LEU A 196 14.36 5.10 14.18
N PRO A 197 13.70 5.75 13.21
CA PRO A 197 14.37 6.63 12.27
C PRO A 197 14.95 7.85 12.98
N SER A 198 16.08 8.37 12.49
CA SER A 198 16.50 9.71 12.87
C SER A 198 15.55 10.76 12.23
N VAL A 199 15.58 11.98 12.73
CA VAL A 199 14.79 13.10 12.16
C VAL A 199 15.17 13.35 10.69
N GLU A 200 16.46 13.20 10.36
CA GLU A 200 16.98 13.35 9.00
C GLU A 200 16.42 12.27 8.06
N VAL A 201 16.48 11.00 8.45
CA VAL A 201 15.91 9.88 7.67
C VAL A 201 14.40 10.06 7.51
N ALA A 202 13.70 10.45 8.58
CA ALA A 202 12.26 10.72 8.50
C ALA A 202 11.96 11.84 7.50
N ARG A 203 12.76 12.93 7.51
CA ARG A 203 12.59 14.08 6.62
C ARG A 203 12.84 13.74 5.15
N GLU A 204 13.88 12.96 4.85
CA GLU A 204 14.16 12.47 3.49
C GLU A 204 13.06 11.55 2.94
N CYS A 205 12.32 10.89 3.82
CA CYS A 205 11.25 9.96 3.48
C CYS A 205 9.85 10.59 3.50
N LEU A 206 9.71 11.91 3.77
CA LEU A 206 8.41 12.56 3.71
C LEU A 206 7.86 12.56 2.29
N GLY A 207 6.56 12.32 2.19
CA GLY A 207 5.80 12.60 0.97
C GLY A 207 5.05 13.92 1.05
N THR A 208 4.28 14.20 0.01
CA THR A 208 3.35 15.32 -0.02
C THR A 208 2.00 14.82 -0.49
N LEU A 209 0.94 15.20 0.21
CA LEU A 209 -0.42 14.90 -0.22
C LEU A 209 -1.25 16.17 -0.13
N PRO A 210 -2.05 16.46 -1.16
CA PRO A 210 -3.14 17.39 -1.00
C PRO A 210 -4.17 16.78 -0.04
N ASN A 211 -4.74 17.60 0.81
CA ASN A 211 -5.85 17.25 1.69
C ASN A 211 -6.80 18.45 1.80
N VAL A 212 -7.83 18.35 2.64
CA VAL A 212 -8.80 19.43 2.88
C VAL A 212 -8.16 20.75 3.36
N GLN A 213 -6.89 20.72 3.76
CA GLN A 213 -6.11 21.89 4.20
C GLN A 213 -5.07 22.35 3.16
N GLY A 214 -5.08 21.79 1.95
CA GLY A 214 -4.08 22.00 0.91
C GLY A 214 -2.99 20.92 0.91
N THR A 215 -1.88 21.15 0.20
CA THR A 215 -0.76 20.20 0.15
C THR A 215 0.04 20.26 1.45
N VAL A 216 0.15 19.12 2.12
CA VAL A 216 0.87 19.00 3.40
C VAL A 216 1.96 17.95 3.35
N PRO A 217 3.05 18.10 4.12
CA PRO A 217 4.06 17.06 4.30
C PRO A 217 3.44 15.86 5.03
N VAL A 218 3.65 14.66 4.47
CA VAL A 218 3.11 13.40 4.99
C VAL A 218 4.24 12.47 5.41
N GLY A 219 4.22 12.07 6.66
CA GLY A 219 5.08 11.02 7.18
C GLY A 219 4.42 9.65 7.17
N SER A 220 5.07 8.68 7.78
CA SER A 220 4.55 7.31 7.89
C SER A 220 4.86 6.69 9.24
N LEU A 221 3.96 5.81 9.68
CA LEU A 221 4.16 4.91 10.81
C LEU A 221 3.75 3.49 10.42
N VAL A 222 4.62 2.51 10.65
CA VAL A 222 4.27 1.08 10.61
C VAL A 222 4.13 0.59 12.03
N ALA A 223 2.94 0.74 12.59
CA ALA A 223 2.68 0.35 13.98
C ALA A 223 2.52 -1.17 14.17
N ASP A 224 2.25 -1.90 13.09
CA ASP A 224 2.12 -3.36 13.10
C ASP A 224 2.40 -3.95 11.71
N ILE A 225 2.72 -5.25 11.68
CA ILE A 225 2.85 -6.08 10.49
C ILE A 225 2.04 -7.36 10.64
N GLY A 226 1.59 -7.89 9.50
CA GLY A 226 0.78 -9.09 9.47
C GLY A 226 -0.69 -8.80 9.74
N CYS A 227 -1.51 -9.79 9.51
CA CYS A 227 -2.97 -9.71 9.64
C CYS A 227 -3.48 -11.00 10.28
N ASP A 228 -4.62 -10.89 10.95
CA ASP A 228 -5.37 -12.02 11.52
C ASP A 228 -6.34 -12.65 10.52
N ARG A 229 -6.43 -12.08 9.30
CA ARG A 229 -7.28 -12.57 8.23
C ARG A 229 -6.50 -13.38 7.21
N THR A 230 -7.23 -14.22 6.45
CA THR A 230 -6.70 -15.12 5.42
C THR A 230 -7.39 -14.89 4.08
N CYS A 231 -7.57 -13.61 3.69
CA CYS A 231 -8.19 -13.26 2.42
C CYS A 231 -7.38 -13.85 1.26
N ASP A 232 -8.05 -14.53 0.33
CA ASP A 232 -7.44 -15.29 -0.76
C ASP A 232 -6.77 -14.43 -1.84
N PHE A 233 -7.14 -13.15 -1.91
CA PHE A 233 -6.57 -12.15 -2.82
C PHE A 233 -5.41 -11.35 -2.21
N CYS A 234 -5.14 -11.50 -0.90
CA CYS A 234 -4.19 -10.68 -0.18
C CYS A 234 -2.85 -11.40 0.02
N MET A 235 -1.75 -10.65 -0.14
CA MET A 235 -0.39 -11.16 0.07
C MET A 235 -0.01 -11.29 1.55
N THR A 236 -0.60 -10.49 2.46
CA THR A 236 -0.17 -10.44 3.87
C THR A 236 -0.18 -11.81 4.56
N PRO A 237 -1.18 -12.69 4.38
CA PRO A 237 -1.15 -14.03 4.96
C PRO A 237 0.02 -14.90 4.49
N THR A 238 0.49 -14.68 3.25
CA THR A 238 1.56 -15.52 2.65
C THR A 238 2.93 -15.27 3.27
N TYR A 239 3.15 -14.13 3.92
CA TYR A 239 4.44 -13.81 4.54
C TYR A 239 4.76 -14.63 5.79
N GLY A 240 3.76 -15.28 6.39
CA GLY A 240 3.95 -16.11 7.57
C GLY A 240 4.53 -15.36 8.79
N THR A 241 4.32 -14.05 8.88
CA THR A 241 4.79 -13.22 10.02
C THR A 241 3.91 -13.38 11.25
N GLY A 242 2.63 -13.72 11.06
CA GLY A 242 1.60 -13.52 12.06
C GLY A 242 1.45 -12.03 12.41
N PHE A 243 0.47 -11.69 13.23
CA PHE A 243 0.29 -10.31 13.68
C PHE A 243 1.34 -9.94 14.73
N ARG A 244 2.07 -8.85 14.48
CA ARG A 244 3.10 -8.26 15.35
C ARG A 244 2.85 -6.77 15.46
N ARG A 245 2.99 -6.20 16.66
CA ARG A 245 2.69 -4.80 16.89
C ARG A 245 3.76 -4.08 17.70
N MET A 246 3.83 -2.79 17.52
CA MET A 246 4.58 -1.81 18.29
C MET A 246 3.74 -1.35 19.49
N SER A 247 4.37 -1.08 20.62
CA SER A 247 3.67 -0.51 21.79
C SER A 247 3.18 0.91 21.50
N PRO A 248 2.15 1.42 22.23
CA PRO A 248 1.75 2.81 22.12
C PRO A 248 2.90 3.78 22.37
N GLN A 249 3.74 3.52 23.36
CA GLN A 249 4.88 4.36 23.72
C GLN A 249 5.88 4.48 22.58
N THR A 250 6.22 3.37 21.93
CA THR A 250 7.14 3.38 20.78
C THR A 250 6.48 4.01 19.56
N SER A 251 5.20 3.77 19.32
CA SER A 251 4.42 4.43 18.26
C SER A 251 4.41 5.94 18.42
N LEU A 252 4.16 6.45 19.63
CA LEU A 252 4.17 7.89 19.92
C LEU A 252 5.56 8.52 19.79
N LYS A 253 6.64 7.80 20.15
CA LYS A 253 8.01 8.26 19.88
C LYS A 253 8.27 8.40 18.37
N TRP A 254 7.82 7.43 17.57
CA TRP A 254 7.93 7.50 16.12
C TRP A 254 7.16 8.70 15.56
N LEU A 255 5.91 8.92 16.01
CA LEU A 255 5.11 10.09 15.61
C LEU A 255 5.78 11.41 15.97
N ALA A 256 6.41 11.50 17.15
CA ALA A 256 7.15 12.70 17.55
C ALA A 256 8.33 13.01 16.60
N ILE A 257 9.07 11.97 16.18
CA ILE A 257 10.15 12.08 15.20
C ILE A 257 9.60 12.58 13.84
N GLN A 258 8.47 12.00 13.37
CA GLN A 258 7.83 12.45 12.13
C GLN A 258 7.42 13.92 12.19
N LYS A 259 6.84 14.36 13.31
CA LYS A 259 6.47 15.75 13.54
C LYS A 259 7.70 16.67 13.52
N GLU A 260 8.78 16.30 14.18
CA GLU A 260 10.05 17.05 14.18
C GLU A 260 10.67 17.11 12.78
N ALA A 261 10.53 16.06 11.98
CA ALA A 261 10.93 16.03 10.58
C ALA A 261 10.10 16.96 9.69
N GLY A 262 8.94 17.45 10.16
CA GLY A 262 8.07 18.40 9.47
C GLY A 262 6.74 17.82 9.01
N ALA A 263 6.45 16.53 9.29
CA ALA A 263 5.17 15.93 8.94
C ALA A 263 4.01 16.59 9.69
N ARG A 264 2.89 16.80 8.99
CA ARG A 264 1.61 17.25 9.56
C ARG A 264 0.54 16.19 9.50
N SER A 265 0.60 15.34 8.50
CA SER A 265 -0.22 14.14 8.36
C SER A 265 0.66 12.90 8.40
N ILE A 266 0.13 11.80 8.93
CA ILE A 266 0.82 10.52 9.02
C ILE A 266 -0.03 9.43 8.37
N ASN A 267 0.56 8.74 7.41
CA ASN A 267 0.03 7.49 6.87
C ASN A 267 0.34 6.34 7.82
N ILE A 268 -0.68 5.72 8.38
CA ILE A 268 -0.53 4.48 9.16
C ILE A 268 -0.47 3.32 8.18
N GLY A 269 0.76 2.88 7.88
CA GLY A 269 1.03 1.81 6.90
C GLY A 269 0.94 0.40 7.48
N SER A 270 0.16 0.23 8.54
CA SER A 270 -0.12 -1.05 9.19
C SER A 270 -0.89 -2.00 8.26
N ASP A 271 -0.56 -3.30 8.28
CA ASP A 271 -1.31 -4.30 7.52
C ASP A 271 -2.75 -4.46 8.06
N GLN A 272 -2.92 -4.39 9.39
CA GLN A 272 -4.23 -4.42 10.04
C GLN A 272 -4.17 -3.79 11.44
N PHE A 273 -4.23 -2.47 11.51
CA PHE A 273 -4.10 -1.73 12.77
C PHE A 273 -5.10 -2.17 13.87
N LEU A 274 -6.34 -2.44 13.48
CA LEU A 274 -7.40 -2.86 14.41
C LEU A 274 -7.28 -4.31 14.90
N ALA A 275 -6.34 -5.11 14.38
CA ALA A 275 -6.06 -6.43 14.95
C ALA A 275 -5.49 -6.36 16.37
N ARG A 276 -5.07 -5.17 16.83
CA ARG A 276 -4.76 -4.91 18.26
C ARG A 276 -5.92 -5.27 19.16
N GLY A 277 -7.16 -5.01 18.73
CA GLY A 277 -8.37 -5.34 19.49
C GLY A 277 -8.56 -6.81 19.84
N LEU A 278 -7.78 -7.73 19.26
CA LEU A 278 -7.72 -9.14 19.65
C LEU A 278 -7.07 -9.39 21.02
N PHE A 279 -6.32 -8.41 21.51
CA PHE A 279 -5.63 -8.48 22.79
C PHE A 279 -6.43 -7.74 23.85
N PRO A 280 -6.35 -8.16 25.13
CA PRO A 280 -7.13 -7.55 26.21
C PRO A 280 -6.94 -6.02 26.32
N GLU A 281 -5.71 -5.56 26.12
CA GLU A 281 -5.31 -4.15 26.17
C GLU A 281 -5.47 -3.43 24.84
N GLY A 282 -5.75 -4.15 23.75
CA GLY A 282 -5.63 -3.65 22.38
C GLY A 282 -6.55 -2.49 22.05
N ARG A 283 -7.77 -2.45 22.59
CA ARG A 283 -8.67 -1.30 22.43
C ARG A 283 -8.04 -0.03 23.06
N GLN A 284 -7.50 -0.16 24.27
CA GLN A 284 -6.82 0.96 24.93
C GLN A 284 -5.57 1.40 24.18
N GLU A 285 -4.78 0.45 23.65
CA GLU A 285 -3.61 0.79 22.81
C GLU A 285 -4.00 1.63 21.58
N ILE A 286 -5.14 1.33 20.93
CA ILE A 286 -5.64 2.12 19.81
C ILE A 286 -5.98 3.54 20.27
N LEU A 287 -6.73 3.67 21.37
CA LEU A 287 -7.09 4.97 21.94
C LEU A 287 -5.85 5.79 22.33
N ASP A 288 -4.87 5.16 22.96
CA ASP A 288 -3.63 5.84 23.39
C ASP A 288 -2.85 6.39 22.19
N ILE A 289 -2.73 5.62 21.10
CA ILE A 289 -2.01 6.05 19.89
C ILE A 289 -2.77 7.19 19.19
N THR A 290 -4.07 7.06 19.00
CA THR A 290 -4.89 8.04 18.27
C THR A 290 -5.03 9.35 19.05
N ASN A 291 -5.29 9.28 20.36
CA ASN A 291 -5.38 10.46 21.20
C ASN A 291 -4.03 11.16 21.35
N GLY A 292 -2.94 10.39 21.54
CA GLY A 292 -1.60 10.97 21.58
C GLY A 292 -1.20 11.66 20.28
N ALA A 293 -1.60 11.15 19.11
CA ALA A 293 -1.40 11.84 17.84
C ALA A 293 -2.18 13.17 17.78
N ARG A 294 -3.44 13.19 18.25
CA ARG A 294 -4.27 14.41 18.34
C ARG A 294 -3.63 15.45 19.27
N GLU A 295 -3.17 15.04 20.44
CA GLU A 295 -2.46 15.93 21.39
C GLU A 295 -1.18 16.53 20.78
N MET A 296 -0.50 15.78 19.93
CA MET A 296 0.64 16.30 19.15
C MET A 296 0.24 17.25 18.02
N GLY A 297 -1.05 17.38 17.70
CA GLY A 297 -1.55 18.14 16.55
C GLY A 297 -1.24 17.48 15.20
N ILE A 298 -1.15 16.16 15.16
CA ILE A 298 -0.90 15.34 13.97
C ILE A 298 -2.23 14.77 13.47
N THR A 299 -2.46 14.81 12.15
CA THR A 299 -3.56 14.09 11.51
C THR A 299 -3.14 12.66 11.18
N LEU A 300 -4.04 11.70 11.31
CA LEU A 300 -3.82 10.30 10.94
C LEU A 300 -4.65 9.93 9.72
N MET A 301 -4.05 9.24 8.79
CA MET A 301 -4.71 8.68 7.61
C MET A 301 -4.52 7.16 7.58
N TRP A 302 -5.49 6.45 7.06
CA TRP A 302 -5.55 4.99 7.04
C TRP A 302 -5.50 4.46 5.60
N PRO A 303 -4.36 4.54 4.88
CA PRO A 303 -4.29 4.19 3.45
C PRO A 303 -4.58 2.72 3.16
N ASN A 304 -4.28 1.82 4.10
CA ASN A 304 -4.62 0.39 3.98
C ASN A 304 -6.05 0.08 4.47
N GLY A 305 -6.76 1.12 4.94
CA GLY A 305 -8.11 1.02 5.45
C GLY A 305 -8.23 0.38 6.83
N LEU A 306 -9.42 0.53 7.40
CA LEU A 306 -9.79 -0.03 8.69
C LEU A 306 -10.98 -0.97 8.53
N GLU A 307 -10.86 -2.19 9.02
CA GLU A 307 -11.95 -3.17 9.01
C GLU A 307 -13.08 -2.75 9.96
N LEU A 308 -14.20 -2.26 9.42
CA LEU A 308 -15.31 -1.75 10.22
C LEU A 308 -15.87 -2.75 11.24
N ARG A 309 -15.85 -4.06 10.95
CA ARG A 309 -16.25 -5.08 11.92
C ARG A 309 -15.51 -4.94 13.26
N LYS A 310 -14.26 -4.49 13.22
CA LYS A 310 -13.43 -4.31 14.43
C LYS A 310 -13.71 -3.02 15.19
N THR A 311 -14.60 -2.18 14.70
CA THR A 311 -15.09 -0.98 15.40
C THR A 311 -16.44 -1.21 16.08
N THR A 312 -16.80 -2.47 16.33
CA THR A 312 -18.03 -2.85 17.03
C THR A 312 -17.75 -3.23 18.49
N LEU A 313 -18.76 -3.11 19.35
CA LEU A 313 -18.67 -3.49 20.78
C LEU A 313 -18.35 -4.98 20.96
N GLY A 314 -18.72 -5.81 19.98
CA GLY A 314 -18.43 -7.23 19.96
C GLY A 314 -17.07 -7.62 19.35
N ALA A 315 -16.26 -6.67 18.92
CA ALA A 315 -14.97 -6.89 18.23
C ALA A 315 -13.83 -7.30 19.16
N GLY A 316 -14.09 -7.89 20.30
CA GLY A 316 -13.07 -8.46 21.17
C GLY A 316 -12.52 -9.79 20.64
N ARG A 317 -12.06 -10.63 21.55
CA ARG A 317 -11.39 -11.91 21.30
C ARG A 317 -12.15 -12.90 20.41
N ASN A 318 -13.47 -12.77 20.31
CA ASN A 318 -14.31 -13.66 19.53
C ASN A 318 -14.85 -12.90 18.32
N TYR A 319 -14.26 -13.12 17.14
CA TYR A 319 -14.81 -12.68 15.85
C TYR A 319 -16.23 -13.16 15.58
N GLU A 320 -16.75 -14.05 16.39
CA GLU A 320 -18.08 -14.62 16.34
C GLU A 320 -19.09 -13.83 17.18
N SER A 321 -18.68 -12.75 17.84
CA SER A 321 -19.61 -11.91 18.58
C SER A 321 -20.70 -11.38 17.66
N SER A 322 -21.94 -11.61 18.05
CA SER A 322 -23.13 -11.09 17.38
C SER A 322 -23.43 -9.63 17.70
N ASP A 323 -22.67 -8.99 18.59
CA ASP A 323 -22.87 -7.58 18.93
C ASP A 323 -22.13 -6.68 17.93
N LEU A 324 -22.82 -6.33 16.87
CA LEU A 324 -22.33 -5.46 15.79
C LEU A 324 -22.66 -3.98 16.00
N ARG A 325 -23.11 -3.59 17.21
CA ARG A 325 -23.32 -2.17 17.52
C ARG A 325 -22.01 -1.41 17.47
N PRO A 326 -22.01 -0.16 16.94
CA PRO A 326 -20.83 0.68 16.88
C PRO A 326 -20.21 0.90 18.27
N ASP A 327 -18.88 0.82 18.36
CA ASP A 327 -18.10 1.36 19.46
C ASP A 327 -17.81 2.84 19.16
N GLU A 328 -18.73 3.71 19.58
CA GLU A 328 -18.72 5.12 19.22
C GLU A 328 -17.45 5.84 19.69
N GLU A 329 -16.89 5.47 20.87
CA GLU A 329 -15.64 6.04 21.36
C GLU A 329 -14.45 5.65 20.46
N LEU A 330 -14.40 4.38 20.06
CA LEU A 330 -13.34 3.89 19.16
C LEU A 330 -13.47 4.51 17.76
N ILE A 331 -14.69 4.62 17.23
CA ILE A 331 -14.97 5.25 15.93
C ILE A 331 -14.56 6.72 15.96
N GLU A 332 -14.91 7.45 17.03
CA GLU A 332 -14.51 8.84 17.20
C GLU A 332 -12.98 8.99 17.28
N ALA A 333 -12.30 8.11 17.99
CA ALA A 333 -10.84 8.13 18.09
C ALA A 333 -10.15 7.91 16.72
N LEU A 334 -10.70 7.02 15.89
CA LEU A 334 -10.14 6.65 14.59
C LEU A 334 -10.48 7.65 13.48
N PHE A 335 -11.71 8.14 13.43
CA PHE A 335 -12.25 8.89 12.29
C PHE A 335 -12.62 10.35 12.62
N GLY A 336 -12.67 10.71 13.90
CA GLY A 336 -13.08 12.04 14.31
C GLY A 336 -12.23 13.14 13.69
N TRP A 337 -12.89 14.21 13.26
CA TRP A 337 -12.29 15.39 12.65
C TRP A 337 -12.86 16.67 13.26
N ASP A 338 -12.02 17.54 13.80
CA ASP A 338 -12.40 18.81 14.43
C ASP A 338 -12.20 20.04 13.52
N GLY A 339 -11.93 19.82 12.22
CA GLY A 339 -11.60 20.88 11.26
C GLY A 339 -10.09 21.14 11.14
N LYS A 340 -9.26 20.57 12.01
CA LYS A 340 -7.82 20.82 12.06
C LYS A 340 -6.99 19.58 12.34
N VAL A 341 -7.44 18.73 13.25
CA VAL A 341 -6.74 17.53 13.71
C VAL A 341 -7.70 16.34 13.70
N GLY A 342 -7.16 15.15 13.58
CA GLY A 342 -7.92 13.91 13.52
C GLY A 342 -7.75 13.19 12.19
N CYS A 343 -8.82 12.66 11.60
CA CYS A 343 -8.79 11.93 10.35
C CYS A 343 -9.37 12.77 9.20
N PRO A 344 -8.54 13.36 8.33
CA PRO A 344 -9.03 14.19 7.22
C PRO A 344 -9.55 13.34 6.05
N LEU A 345 -9.17 12.07 5.98
CA LEU A 345 -9.59 11.13 4.96
C LEU A 345 -9.62 9.71 5.52
N ALA A 346 -10.78 9.06 5.44
CA ALA A 346 -10.97 7.67 5.81
C ALA A 346 -11.08 6.79 4.57
N TYR A 347 -10.13 5.84 4.39
CA TYR A 347 -10.31 4.75 3.44
C TYR A 347 -11.04 3.59 4.14
N ILE A 348 -12.17 3.19 3.58
CA ILE A 348 -13.03 2.11 4.10
C ILE A 348 -12.99 0.92 3.12
N PRO A 349 -12.29 -0.17 3.43
CA PRO A 349 -12.21 -1.36 2.58
C PRO A 349 -13.50 -2.19 2.74
N ALA A 350 -14.58 -1.73 2.11
CA ALA A 350 -15.88 -2.39 2.16
C ALA A 350 -15.91 -3.69 1.36
N GLU A 351 -15.02 -3.85 0.37
CA GLU A 351 -14.85 -5.03 -0.46
C GLU A 351 -16.13 -5.35 -1.26
N ARG A 352 -16.98 -6.24 -0.71
CA ARG A 352 -18.27 -6.67 -1.27
C ARG A 352 -19.35 -6.53 -0.23
N PRO A 353 -19.80 -5.31 0.09
CA PRO A 353 -20.63 -5.07 1.27
C PRO A 353 -22.05 -5.64 1.15
N VAL A 354 -22.60 -5.77 -0.05
CA VAL A 354 -23.99 -6.21 -0.27
C VAL A 354 -24.12 -7.73 -0.34
N PHE A 355 -23.12 -8.40 -0.93
CA PHE A 355 -23.11 -9.84 -1.15
C PHE A 355 -21.93 -10.47 -0.45
N GLY A 356 -21.73 -10.12 0.83
CA GLY A 356 -20.61 -10.61 1.58
C GLY A 356 -20.46 -12.12 1.38
N ARG A 357 -19.36 -12.54 0.77
CA ARG A 357 -19.02 -13.97 0.75
C ARG A 357 -18.80 -14.39 2.18
N GLU A 358 -19.42 -15.48 2.59
CA GLU A 358 -19.20 -16.11 3.90
C GLU A 358 -17.71 -16.37 4.17
N ALA A 359 -16.91 -16.52 3.10
CA ALA A 359 -15.47 -16.67 3.16
C ALA A 359 -14.72 -15.44 3.73
N TYR A 360 -15.30 -14.24 3.63
CA TYR A 360 -14.64 -13.03 4.14
C TYR A 360 -15.21 -12.64 5.51
N LYS A 361 -14.69 -13.26 6.56
CA LYS A 361 -15.11 -13.04 7.96
C LYS A 361 -15.06 -11.58 8.44
N LYS A 362 -14.40 -10.70 7.71
CA LYS A 362 -14.34 -9.26 8.01
C LYS A 362 -15.61 -8.50 7.63
N LEU A 363 -16.42 -9.07 6.75
CA LEU A 363 -17.65 -8.44 6.32
C LEU A 363 -18.71 -8.53 7.41
N VAL A 364 -19.55 -7.52 7.49
CA VAL A 364 -20.74 -7.47 8.31
C VAL A 364 -21.98 -7.44 7.41
N PRO A 365 -23.16 -7.88 7.88
CA PRO A 365 -24.38 -7.76 7.10
C PRO A 365 -24.62 -6.29 6.68
N TRP A 366 -25.29 -6.08 5.55
CA TRP A 366 -25.42 -4.77 4.91
C TRP A 366 -26.02 -3.69 5.83
N GLN A 367 -27.06 -4.02 6.62
CA GLN A 367 -27.71 -3.06 7.51
C GLN A 367 -26.78 -2.58 8.63
N GLU A 368 -26.01 -3.50 9.20
CA GLU A 368 -24.98 -3.19 10.20
C GLU A 368 -23.83 -2.40 9.59
N HIS A 369 -23.45 -2.71 8.34
CA HIS A 369 -22.47 -1.92 7.60
C HIS A 369 -22.95 -0.48 7.43
N CYS A 370 -24.19 -0.26 6.98
CA CYS A 370 -24.77 1.08 6.87
C CYS A 370 -24.80 1.82 8.22
N THR A 371 -25.10 1.10 9.31
CA THR A 371 -25.09 1.66 10.66
C THR A 371 -23.70 2.13 11.08
N LEU A 372 -22.67 1.31 10.84
CA LEU A 372 -21.28 1.67 11.11
C LEU A 372 -20.83 2.87 10.25
N MET A 373 -21.17 2.89 8.96
CA MET A 373 -20.86 4.02 8.07
C MET A 373 -21.49 5.33 8.57
N LYS A 374 -22.74 5.28 9.05
CA LYS A 374 -23.42 6.44 9.65
C LYS A 374 -22.70 6.92 10.91
N SER A 375 -22.21 6.01 11.75
CA SER A 375 -21.40 6.36 12.93
C SER A 375 -20.07 7.01 12.49
N VAL A 376 -19.39 6.49 11.49
CA VAL A 376 -18.17 7.11 10.94
C VAL A 376 -18.46 8.53 10.45
N VAL A 377 -19.53 8.77 9.70
CA VAL A 377 -19.85 10.11 9.18
C VAL A 377 -20.19 11.11 10.28
N ARG A 378 -20.84 10.66 11.37
CA ARG A 378 -21.14 11.52 12.54
C ARG A 378 -19.91 12.07 13.24
N THR A 379 -18.74 11.45 13.08
CA THR A 379 -17.47 11.94 13.64
C THR A 379 -16.94 13.20 12.93
N GLY A 380 -17.63 13.65 11.89
CA GLY A 380 -17.23 14.84 11.12
C GLY A 380 -16.12 14.59 10.10
N VAL A 381 -15.72 13.34 9.84
CA VAL A 381 -14.74 13.03 8.79
C VAL A 381 -15.16 13.68 7.47
N PRO A 382 -14.29 14.49 6.82
CA PRO A 382 -14.72 15.25 5.65
C PRO A 382 -14.69 14.45 4.35
N VAL A 383 -13.79 13.44 4.26
CA VAL A 383 -13.61 12.64 3.04
C VAL A 383 -13.67 11.16 3.36
N ILE A 384 -14.50 10.44 2.60
CA ILE A 384 -14.53 8.98 2.61
C ILE A 384 -14.17 8.45 1.23
N ALA A 385 -13.09 7.67 1.16
CA ALA A 385 -12.77 6.81 0.04
C ALA A 385 -13.31 5.40 0.34
N TYR A 386 -14.29 4.96 -0.43
CA TYR A 386 -15.02 3.72 -0.20
C TYR A 386 -14.55 2.63 -1.15
N GLY A 387 -13.72 1.71 -0.66
CA GLY A 387 -13.07 0.68 -1.44
C GLY A 387 -13.97 -0.53 -1.68
N ILE A 388 -14.23 -0.86 -2.94
CA ILE A 388 -14.92 -2.09 -3.34
C ILE A 388 -14.08 -2.90 -4.32
N ILE A 389 -14.29 -4.22 -4.34
CA ILE A 389 -13.61 -5.15 -5.23
C ILE A 389 -14.64 -5.79 -6.16
N ILE A 390 -14.37 -5.79 -7.47
CA ILE A 390 -15.16 -6.47 -8.49
C ILE A 390 -14.30 -7.39 -9.35
N GLY A 391 -14.92 -8.12 -10.27
CA GLY A 391 -14.22 -9.11 -11.11
C GLY A 391 -13.94 -10.41 -10.36
N LEU A 392 -14.69 -10.69 -9.30
CA LEU A 392 -14.69 -12.00 -8.65
C LEU A 392 -15.25 -13.07 -9.61
N PRO A 393 -14.83 -14.34 -9.51
CA PRO A 393 -15.19 -15.36 -10.50
C PRO A 393 -16.67 -15.48 -10.83
N ASP A 394 -17.55 -15.24 -9.86
CA ASP A 394 -19.00 -15.39 -10.03
C ASP A 394 -19.76 -14.08 -10.24
N ASP A 395 -19.03 -12.95 -10.40
CA ASP A 395 -19.68 -11.67 -10.64
C ASP A 395 -20.38 -11.65 -12.00
N ASP A 396 -21.62 -11.16 -11.99
CA ASP A 396 -22.43 -10.92 -13.18
C ASP A 396 -22.99 -9.48 -13.21
N HIS A 397 -23.73 -9.14 -14.26
CA HIS A 397 -24.32 -7.81 -14.42
C HIS A 397 -25.35 -7.49 -13.32
N GLU A 398 -26.13 -8.45 -12.89
CA GLU A 398 -27.19 -8.25 -11.89
C GLU A 398 -26.60 -7.97 -10.52
N ASP A 399 -25.55 -8.72 -10.15
CA ASP A 399 -24.83 -8.49 -8.89
C ASP A 399 -24.19 -7.10 -8.83
N LEU A 400 -23.58 -6.67 -9.93
CA LEU A 400 -22.93 -5.34 -9.97
C LEU A 400 -23.95 -4.20 -10.02
N LEU A 401 -25.12 -4.40 -10.65
CA LEU A 401 -26.21 -3.43 -10.62
C LEU A 401 -26.78 -3.26 -9.21
N ARG A 402 -27.02 -4.35 -8.51
CA ARG A 402 -27.47 -4.32 -7.09
C ARG A 402 -26.45 -3.64 -6.18
N LEU A 403 -25.16 -3.84 -6.44
CA LEU A 403 -24.09 -3.16 -5.72
C LEU A 403 -24.11 -1.65 -5.96
N GLU A 404 -24.30 -1.22 -7.21
CA GLU A 404 -24.44 0.20 -7.58
C GLU A 404 -25.61 0.87 -6.88
N GLU A 405 -26.78 0.25 -6.93
CA GLU A 405 -28.01 0.75 -6.30
C GLU A 405 -27.83 0.91 -4.78
N ALA A 406 -27.30 -0.13 -4.12
CA ALA A 406 -27.09 -0.13 -2.69
C ALA A 406 -26.07 0.93 -2.24
N ILE A 407 -24.96 1.11 -2.96
CA ILE A 407 -23.97 2.13 -2.63
C ILE A 407 -24.54 3.53 -2.87
N SER A 408 -25.28 3.74 -3.97
CA SER A 408 -25.90 5.03 -4.25
C SER A 408 -26.89 5.44 -3.15
N GLU A 409 -27.73 4.50 -2.71
CA GLU A 409 -28.66 4.72 -1.60
C GLU A 409 -27.92 5.00 -0.27
N LEU A 410 -26.82 4.27 0.01
CA LEU A 410 -25.99 4.55 1.18
C LEU A 410 -25.44 5.97 1.14
N VAL A 411 -24.89 6.39 0.01
CA VAL A 411 -24.31 7.74 -0.14
C VAL A 411 -25.35 8.82 0.15
N ASP A 412 -26.57 8.68 -0.35
CA ASP A 412 -27.63 9.64 -0.11
C ASP A 412 -27.95 9.73 1.41
N GLN A 413 -28.02 8.59 2.10
CA GLN A 413 -28.21 8.56 3.57
C GLN A 413 -27.05 9.18 4.34
N LEU A 414 -25.80 9.05 3.87
CA LEU A 414 -24.62 9.62 4.53
C LEU A 414 -24.56 11.13 4.35
N VAL A 415 -24.92 11.64 3.17
CA VAL A 415 -24.98 13.09 2.88
C VAL A 415 -26.09 13.77 3.67
N GLU A 416 -27.20 13.10 3.99
CA GLU A 416 -28.23 13.63 4.91
C GLU A 416 -27.66 13.90 6.33
N ILE A 417 -26.68 13.08 6.77
CA ILE A 417 -26.02 13.24 8.08
C ILE A 417 -24.96 14.35 8.03
N ASN A 418 -24.15 14.36 6.99
CA ASN A 418 -23.10 15.37 6.77
C ASN A 418 -23.17 15.90 5.33
N PRO A 419 -23.89 17.02 5.09
CA PRO A 419 -24.00 17.61 3.74
C PRO A 419 -22.66 18.09 3.14
N GLN A 420 -21.61 18.21 3.97
CA GLN A 420 -20.27 18.59 3.53
C GLN A 420 -19.38 17.37 3.26
N LEU A 421 -19.93 16.16 3.38
CA LEU A 421 -19.17 14.93 3.12
C LEU A 421 -18.75 14.85 1.65
N GLU A 422 -17.46 14.70 1.41
CA GLU A 422 -16.96 14.19 0.14
C GLU A 422 -16.94 12.66 0.20
N PHE A 423 -17.71 12.02 -0.67
CA PHE A 423 -17.74 10.56 -0.76
C PHE A 423 -17.31 10.12 -2.15
N GLN A 424 -16.46 9.12 -2.20
CA GLN A 424 -15.96 8.57 -3.43
C GLN A 424 -15.83 7.06 -3.36
N THR A 425 -16.42 6.36 -4.33
CA THR A 425 -16.21 4.93 -4.52
C THR A 425 -14.88 4.70 -5.24
N SER A 426 -13.99 3.95 -4.58
CA SER A 426 -12.76 3.40 -5.17
C SER A 426 -13.03 1.97 -5.59
N CYS A 427 -13.40 1.76 -6.85
CA CYS A 427 -13.70 0.44 -7.38
C CYS A 427 -12.45 -0.21 -7.96
N TYR A 428 -12.02 -1.34 -7.39
CA TYR A 428 -10.88 -2.10 -7.84
C TYR A 428 -11.33 -3.39 -8.52
N SER A 429 -10.79 -3.66 -9.69
CA SER A 429 -10.89 -5.02 -10.24
C SER A 429 -9.86 -5.93 -9.56
N ILE A 430 -10.19 -7.22 -9.51
CA ILE A 430 -9.25 -8.20 -8.97
C ILE A 430 -7.94 -8.19 -9.75
N ILE A 431 -6.84 -8.03 -9.02
CA ILE A 431 -5.47 -8.11 -9.53
C ILE A 431 -4.91 -9.50 -9.21
N PRO A 432 -4.27 -10.21 -10.16
CA PRO A 432 -3.68 -11.51 -9.93
C PRO A 432 -2.36 -11.41 -9.15
N LEU A 433 -2.42 -10.93 -7.89
CA LEU A 433 -1.23 -10.75 -7.06
C LEU A 433 -0.47 -12.08 -6.91
N PRO A 434 0.79 -12.17 -7.36
CA PRO A 434 1.55 -13.40 -7.31
C PRO A 434 1.66 -13.99 -5.90
N GLY A 435 1.64 -15.32 -5.80
CA GLY A 435 1.71 -16.02 -4.52
C GLY A 435 0.38 -16.12 -3.77
N THR A 436 -0.69 -15.47 -4.23
CA THR A 436 -2.02 -15.58 -3.61
C THR A 436 -2.81 -16.77 -4.15
N PRO A 437 -3.67 -17.40 -3.33
CA PRO A 437 -4.56 -18.48 -3.81
C PRO A 437 -5.40 -18.05 -5.00
N GLN A 438 -5.89 -16.81 -5.01
CA GLN A 438 -6.72 -16.27 -6.08
C GLN A 438 -5.95 -16.13 -7.40
N SER A 439 -4.72 -15.60 -7.39
CA SER A 439 -3.88 -15.51 -8.59
C SER A 439 -3.68 -16.88 -9.23
N TYR A 440 -3.42 -17.89 -8.41
CA TYR A 440 -3.32 -19.28 -8.87
C TYR A 440 -4.63 -19.79 -9.48
N SER A 441 -5.77 -19.50 -8.84
CA SER A 441 -7.10 -19.90 -9.34
C SER A 441 -7.44 -19.25 -10.67
N LEU A 442 -7.18 -17.94 -10.84
CA LEU A 442 -7.43 -17.19 -12.08
C LEU A 442 -6.62 -17.76 -13.26
N ARG A 443 -5.35 -18.11 -13.03
CA ARG A 443 -4.51 -18.75 -14.05
C ARG A 443 -5.00 -20.14 -14.41
N LYS A 444 -5.27 -20.96 -13.40
CA LYS A 444 -5.72 -22.35 -13.59
C LYS A 444 -7.06 -22.43 -14.32
N SER A 445 -7.99 -21.53 -14.08
CA SER A 445 -9.29 -21.47 -14.74
C SER A 445 -9.26 -20.83 -16.14
N GLY A 446 -8.12 -20.24 -16.56
CA GLY A 446 -8.02 -19.49 -17.81
C GLY A 446 -8.73 -18.13 -17.79
N MET A 447 -9.12 -17.64 -16.62
CA MET A 447 -9.76 -16.33 -16.49
C MET A 447 -8.77 -15.17 -16.69
N LEU A 448 -7.49 -15.35 -16.32
CA LEU A 448 -6.46 -14.35 -16.56
C LEU A 448 -6.17 -14.22 -18.05
N GLN A 449 -6.33 -13.00 -18.60
CA GLN A 449 -6.15 -12.70 -20.02
C GLN A 449 -4.79 -12.09 -20.35
N PHE A 450 -4.10 -11.51 -19.36
CA PHE A 450 -2.84 -10.80 -19.58
C PHE A 450 -1.78 -11.23 -18.56
N GLU A 451 -0.65 -11.71 -19.06
CA GLU A 451 0.52 -12.07 -18.25
C GLU A 451 1.52 -10.91 -18.12
N ASP A 452 1.36 -9.82 -18.90
CA ASP A 452 2.23 -8.64 -18.75
C ASP A 452 1.87 -7.88 -17.47
N THR A 453 2.82 -7.88 -16.55
CA THR A 453 2.61 -7.33 -15.20
C THR A 453 2.44 -5.80 -15.17
N CYS A 454 2.79 -5.09 -16.24
CA CYS A 454 2.50 -3.66 -16.34
C CYS A 454 0.99 -3.37 -16.29
N LEU A 455 0.15 -4.34 -16.72
CA LEU A 455 -1.32 -4.28 -16.59
C LEU A 455 -1.84 -4.71 -15.22
N TRP A 456 -0.99 -5.21 -14.31
CA TRP A 456 -1.42 -5.67 -12.98
C TRP A 456 -1.46 -4.50 -11.97
N GLY A 457 -1.96 -3.36 -12.43
CA GLY A 457 -2.26 -2.20 -11.64
C GLY A 457 -3.74 -2.18 -11.20
N VAL A 458 -4.08 -1.27 -10.30
CA VAL A 458 -5.44 -1.18 -9.73
C VAL A 458 -6.52 -0.73 -10.73
N TRP A 459 -6.13 -0.17 -11.87
CA TRP A 459 -7.04 0.44 -12.84
C TRP A 459 -7.16 -0.31 -14.18
N THR A 460 -6.34 -1.32 -14.38
CA THR A 460 -6.33 -2.13 -15.59
C THR A 460 -6.84 -3.52 -15.29
N THR A 461 -8.07 -3.80 -15.68
CA THR A 461 -8.68 -5.12 -15.51
C THR A 461 -8.01 -6.14 -16.41
N THR A 462 -7.64 -7.29 -15.85
CA THR A 462 -6.87 -8.31 -16.55
C THR A 462 -7.54 -9.68 -16.60
N SER A 463 -8.67 -9.84 -15.93
CA SER A 463 -9.31 -11.14 -15.79
C SER A 463 -10.79 -11.10 -16.16
N ASN A 464 -11.25 -12.17 -16.81
CA ASN A 464 -12.67 -12.44 -16.98
C ASN A 464 -13.28 -12.97 -15.67
N THR A 465 -14.60 -12.96 -15.58
CA THR A 465 -15.37 -13.79 -14.64
C THR A 465 -16.00 -14.98 -15.39
N ASN A 466 -16.81 -15.77 -14.71
CA ASN A 466 -17.62 -16.80 -15.37
C ASN A 466 -18.71 -16.21 -16.28
N HIS A 467 -19.06 -14.93 -16.11
CA HIS A 467 -20.19 -14.28 -16.75
C HIS A 467 -19.82 -13.01 -17.53
N LEU A 468 -18.68 -12.39 -17.22
CA LEU A 468 -18.25 -11.11 -17.79
C LEU A 468 -16.85 -11.23 -18.41
N THR A 469 -16.64 -10.57 -19.54
CA THR A 469 -15.30 -10.37 -20.09
C THR A 469 -14.56 -9.30 -19.30
N TYR A 470 -13.23 -9.28 -19.40
CA TYR A 470 -12.41 -8.25 -18.70
C TYR A 470 -12.77 -6.83 -19.15
N GLU A 471 -13.18 -6.62 -20.41
CA GLU A 471 -13.67 -5.34 -20.90
C GLU A 471 -14.95 -4.92 -20.16
N GLN A 472 -15.91 -5.84 -20.00
CA GLN A 472 -17.15 -5.59 -19.26
C GLN A 472 -16.89 -5.31 -17.79
N VAL A 473 -15.96 -6.05 -17.16
CA VAL A 473 -15.53 -5.75 -15.78
C VAL A 473 -14.88 -4.37 -15.69
N SER A 474 -14.04 -3.99 -16.67
CA SER A 474 -13.46 -2.65 -16.75
C SER A 474 -14.52 -1.55 -16.89
N ASP A 475 -15.56 -1.78 -17.70
CA ASP A 475 -16.66 -0.81 -17.85
C ASP A 475 -17.43 -0.65 -16.53
N TRP A 476 -17.67 -1.73 -15.81
CA TRP A 476 -18.25 -1.71 -14.47
C TRP A 476 -17.35 -1.00 -13.46
N GLN A 477 -16.03 -1.20 -13.52
CA GLN A 477 -15.08 -0.49 -12.67
C GLN A 477 -15.21 1.02 -12.82
N ILE A 478 -15.26 1.50 -14.07
CA ILE A 478 -15.46 2.94 -14.37
C ILE A 478 -16.81 3.40 -13.83
N ARG A 479 -17.89 2.66 -14.12
CA ARG A 479 -19.25 3.01 -13.73
C ARG A 479 -19.40 3.14 -12.22
N LEU A 480 -18.93 2.16 -11.46
CA LEU A 480 -18.97 2.17 -9.99
C LEU A 480 -18.06 3.24 -9.38
N SER A 481 -16.89 3.51 -9.97
CA SER A 481 -16.00 4.60 -9.53
C SER A 481 -16.62 6.00 -9.76
N ASN A 482 -17.67 6.12 -10.57
CA ASN A 482 -18.40 7.37 -10.77
C ASN A 482 -19.48 7.64 -9.71
N ILE A 483 -19.70 6.71 -8.76
CA ILE A 483 -20.56 6.99 -7.60
C ILE A 483 -19.79 7.91 -6.66
N ARG A 484 -20.13 9.20 -6.69
CA ARG A 484 -19.46 10.27 -5.94
C ARG A 484 -20.46 11.30 -5.43
N ARG A 485 -20.10 11.94 -4.32
CA ARG A 485 -20.71 13.17 -3.85
C ARG A 485 -19.58 14.10 -3.41
N SER A 486 -19.59 15.32 -3.94
CA SER A 486 -18.62 16.34 -3.54
C SER A 486 -19.36 17.66 -3.43
N PRO A 487 -19.23 18.40 -2.32
CA PRO A 487 -19.74 19.74 -2.20
C PRO A 487 -19.13 20.63 -3.30
N SER A 488 -19.91 21.61 -3.80
CA SER A 488 -19.48 22.49 -4.89
C SER A 488 -18.18 23.25 -4.60
N GLU A 489 -17.85 23.45 -3.33
CA GLU A 489 -16.63 24.13 -2.86
C GLU A 489 -15.38 23.25 -3.00
N PHE A 490 -15.53 21.93 -3.11
CA PHE A 490 -14.44 20.96 -3.29
C PHE A 490 -14.27 20.47 -4.73
N THR A 491 -14.79 21.21 -5.71
CA THR A 491 -14.67 20.85 -7.13
C THR A 491 -13.23 20.68 -7.61
N ASN A 492 -12.25 21.21 -6.92
CA ASN A 492 -10.81 21.02 -7.20
C ASN A 492 -10.28 19.63 -6.75
N TYR A 493 -11.01 18.90 -5.88
CA TYR A 493 -10.75 17.50 -5.58
C TYR A 493 -11.33 16.55 -6.62
N ASN A 494 -12.06 17.08 -7.59
CA ASN A 494 -12.51 16.35 -8.75
C ASN A 494 -11.38 16.05 -9.74
N GLY A 495 -10.21 15.72 -9.23
CA GLY A 495 -9.30 14.89 -9.98
C GLY A 495 -10.14 13.71 -10.45
N GLU A 496 -10.24 13.51 -11.73
CA GLU A 496 -10.97 12.43 -12.37
C GLU A 496 -10.55 11.10 -11.79
N TYR A 497 -11.22 10.70 -10.74
CA TYR A 497 -10.94 9.50 -9.97
C TYR A 497 -11.53 8.26 -10.61
N SER A 498 -11.71 8.33 -11.88
CA SER A 498 -12.06 7.18 -12.69
C SER A 498 -10.86 6.27 -12.99
N GLY A 499 -9.80 6.29 -12.18
CA GLY A 499 -8.55 5.60 -12.48
C GLY A 499 -7.82 6.14 -13.72
N MET A 500 -8.39 7.16 -14.30
CA MET A 500 -8.00 7.73 -15.55
C MET A 500 -7.45 9.11 -15.27
N VAL A 501 -6.20 9.15 -14.85
CA VAL A 501 -5.50 10.40 -14.59
C VAL A 501 -5.36 11.15 -15.91
N SER A 502 -6.01 12.29 -16.00
CA SER A 502 -5.76 13.25 -17.05
C SER A 502 -4.41 13.92 -16.82
N ASP A 503 -3.70 14.12 -17.91
CA ASP A 503 -2.56 15.00 -18.11
C ASP A 503 -1.37 14.96 -17.14
N ALA A 504 -0.32 14.33 -17.62
CA ALA A 504 1.04 14.47 -17.09
C ALA A 504 1.62 15.91 -17.25
N SER A 505 0.86 16.88 -17.78
CA SER A 505 1.35 18.21 -18.12
C SER A 505 0.83 19.35 -17.25
N SER A 506 -0.12 19.10 -16.35
CA SER A 506 -0.65 20.15 -15.50
C SER A 506 -0.89 19.67 -14.08
N ASP A 507 -0.01 20.08 -13.19
CA ASP A 507 -0.20 20.11 -11.75
C ASP A 507 -0.43 18.75 -11.06
N ASP A 508 0.64 18.13 -10.60
CA ASP A 508 0.67 16.90 -9.77
C ASP A 508 -0.27 16.95 -8.54
N SER A 509 -0.89 18.09 -8.27
CA SER A 509 -1.81 18.33 -7.15
C SER A 509 -3.19 17.68 -7.32
N LYS A 510 -3.55 17.22 -8.53
CA LYS A 510 -4.88 16.63 -8.81
C LYS A 510 -4.97 15.11 -8.62
N VAL A 511 -3.86 14.44 -8.27
CA VAL A 511 -3.77 12.96 -8.21
C VAL A 511 -3.83 12.46 -6.76
N VAL A 512 -4.74 12.99 -5.96
CA VAL A 512 -4.63 12.84 -4.49
C VAL A 512 -5.14 11.54 -3.93
N LEU A 513 -6.23 11.06 -4.42
CA LEU A 513 -6.86 9.88 -3.82
C LEU A 513 -6.41 8.56 -4.49
N ALA A 514 -5.98 8.58 -5.76
CA ALA A 514 -5.40 7.41 -6.41
C ALA A 514 -4.09 6.93 -5.75
N ASN A 515 -3.51 7.79 -4.90
CA ASN A 515 -2.23 7.53 -4.24
C ASN A 515 -2.36 7.01 -2.81
N LEU A 516 -3.56 6.70 -2.33
CA LEU A 516 -3.77 6.21 -0.96
C LEU A 516 -3.61 4.69 -0.78
N ASN A 517 -3.31 3.95 -1.84
CA ASN A 517 -3.09 2.50 -1.78
C ASN A 517 -1.64 2.09 -2.03
#